data_5d62226555a306f0f4e73fb457bc5029
#
_entry.id   5d62226555a306f0f4e73fb457bc5029
#
_cell.length_a   1.000
_cell.length_b   1.000
_cell.length_c   1.000
_cell.angle_alpha   90.00
_cell.angle_beta   90.00
_cell.angle_gamma   90.00
#
_symmetry.space_group_name_H-M   'P 1'
#
loop_
_entity.id
_entity.type
_entity.pdbx_description
1 polymer ?
#
loop_
_entity_poly.entity_id
_entity_poly.type
_entity_poly.pdbx_seq_one_letter_code
_entity_poly.pdbx_strand_id
1 'polypeptide(L)'
;MLDFKKPTKNSLDTVSDRDFVVDFLSSSSLMAVHLSRLAEEITLYNSDLVGFFKIGDQLMSSSSIMPQKKNPDGAELIRAKSSTISGNLSSMLNLLKSLPLTYSKDLQEDKALVTSTSKNIHLCLCLLYTSDAADELRS
;
A
#
# COMPACT_ATOMS: atom_id res chain seq x y z
N MET A 1 4.87 2.81 -28.74
CA MET A 1 4.93 1.42 -29.26
C MET A 1 5.82 0.65 -28.29
N LEU A 2 5.35 -0.47 -27.74
CA LEU A 2 6.18 -1.31 -26.88
C LEU A 2 7.20 -2.02 -27.75
N ASP A 3 8.49 -1.93 -27.39
CA ASP A 3 9.61 -2.40 -28.24
C ASP A 3 9.90 -3.91 -28.03
N PHE A 4 8.88 -4.73 -28.28
CA PHE A 4 9.03 -6.19 -28.25
C PHE A 4 9.67 -6.70 -29.55
N LYS A 5 10.80 -7.39 -29.43
CA LYS A 5 11.58 -7.89 -30.59
C LYS A 5 10.99 -9.13 -31.26
N LYS A 6 10.26 -9.97 -30.54
CA LYS A 6 9.66 -11.23 -31.02
C LYS A 6 8.53 -11.72 -30.08
N PRO A 7 7.61 -12.54 -30.60
CA PRO A 7 6.63 -13.24 -29.77
C PRO A 7 7.32 -14.24 -28.81
N THR A 8 6.62 -14.58 -27.75
CA THR A 8 7.05 -15.60 -26.79
C THR A 8 7.14 -16.99 -27.45
N LYS A 9 8.02 -17.84 -26.93
CA LYS A 9 8.23 -19.19 -27.51
C LYS A 9 7.16 -20.19 -27.11
N ASN A 10 6.55 -20.00 -25.92
CA ASN A 10 5.53 -20.91 -25.37
C ASN A 10 4.27 -20.11 -25.07
N SER A 11 3.25 -20.27 -25.93
CA SER A 11 1.99 -19.55 -25.78
C SER A 11 1.14 -20.06 -24.61
N LEU A 12 1.26 -21.33 -24.24
CA LEU A 12 0.51 -21.94 -23.13
C LEU A 12 0.97 -21.36 -21.79
N ASP A 13 2.25 -21.25 -21.61
CA ASP A 13 2.88 -20.66 -20.43
C ASP A 13 2.60 -19.14 -20.36
N THR A 14 2.82 -18.45 -21.44
CA THR A 14 2.65 -17.00 -21.51
C THR A 14 1.23 -16.52 -21.18
N VAL A 15 0.20 -17.28 -21.58
CA VAL A 15 -1.19 -16.88 -21.34
C VAL A 15 -1.59 -17.07 -19.87
N SER A 16 -0.93 -17.96 -19.14
CA SER A 16 -1.15 -18.21 -17.72
C SER A 16 -0.21 -17.43 -16.79
N ASP A 17 0.89 -16.90 -17.33
CA ASP A 17 1.89 -16.17 -16.55
C ASP A 17 1.32 -14.91 -15.90
N ARG A 18 1.65 -14.71 -14.62
CA ARG A 18 1.31 -13.56 -13.80
C ARG A 18 2.49 -13.09 -12.94
N ASP A 19 3.70 -13.46 -13.31
CA ASP A 19 4.90 -13.07 -12.56
C ASP A 19 5.01 -11.54 -12.46
N PHE A 20 4.66 -10.82 -13.50
CA PHE A 20 4.61 -9.34 -13.48
C PHE A 20 3.62 -8.77 -12.46
N VAL A 21 2.52 -9.48 -12.17
CA VAL A 21 1.56 -9.10 -11.12
C VAL A 21 2.18 -9.35 -9.75
N VAL A 22 2.83 -10.51 -9.58
CA VAL A 22 3.52 -10.86 -8.33
C VAL A 22 4.65 -9.87 -8.05
N ASP A 23 5.44 -9.49 -9.04
CA ASP A 23 6.50 -8.50 -8.91
C ASP A 23 5.95 -7.13 -8.46
N PHE A 24 4.86 -6.67 -9.08
CA PHE A 24 4.21 -5.44 -8.67
C PHE A 24 3.69 -5.51 -7.22
N LEU A 25 2.99 -6.59 -6.87
CA LEU A 25 2.43 -6.77 -5.52
C LEU A 25 3.54 -6.93 -4.47
N SER A 26 4.63 -7.61 -4.79
CA SER A 26 5.79 -7.78 -3.91
C SER A 26 6.49 -6.46 -3.63
N SER A 27 6.77 -5.68 -4.66
CA SER A 27 7.39 -4.36 -4.55
C SER A 27 6.48 -3.40 -3.76
N SER A 28 5.17 -3.44 -4.04
CA SER A 28 4.17 -2.64 -3.31
C SER A 28 4.08 -3.04 -1.84
N SER A 29 4.17 -4.33 -1.53
CA SER A 29 4.14 -4.83 -0.14
C SER A 29 5.39 -4.39 0.61
N LEU A 30 6.56 -4.45 0.00
CA LEU A 30 7.80 -3.96 0.61
C LEU A 30 7.73 -2.45 0.89
N MET A 31 7.25 -1.67 -0.08
CA MET A 31 7.01 -0.23 0.11
C MET A 31 6.04 0.00 1.28
N ALA A 32 4.92 -0.71 1.32
CA ALA A 32 3.92 -0.57 2.38
C ALA A 32 4.48 -0.88 3.77
N VAL A 33 5.39 -1.85 3.89
CA VAL A 33 6.09 -2.14 5.15
C VAL A 33 6.95 -0.94 5.59
N HIS A 34 7.70 -0.33 4.68
CA HIS A 34 8.50 0.87 5.01
C HIS A 34 7.61 2.05 5.39
N LEU A 35 6.51 2.30 4.66
CA LEU A 35 5.54 3.35 5.00
C LEU A 35 4.89 3.10 6.36
N SER A 36 4.56 1.85 6.68
CA SER A 36 4.00 1.47 7.98
C SER A 36 4.97 1.73 9.13
N ARG A 37 6.27 1.45 8.94
CA ARG A 37 7.30 1.75 9.95
C ARG A 37 7.45 3.24 10.19
N LEU A 38 7.50 4.04 9.12
CA LEU A 38 7.52 5.50 9.22
C LEU A 38 6.28 6.02 9.95
N ALA A 39 5.09 5.52 9.60
CA ALA A 39 3.85 5.89 10.26
C ALA A 39 3.82 5.54 11.75
N GLU A 40 4.43 4.42 12.14
CA GLU A 40 4.59 4.05 13.55
C GLU A 40 5.50 5.02 14.30
N GLU A 41 6.63 5.40 13.73
CA GLU A 41 7.54 6.39 14.32
C GLU A 41 6.84 7.75 14.47
N ILE A 42 6.10 8.21 13.47
CA ILE A 42 5.30 9.43 13.54
C ILE A 42 4.29 9.36 14.69
N THR A 43 3.59 8.25 14.82
CA THR A 43 2.62 8.04 15.91
C THR A 43 3.28 8.07 17.28
N LEU A 44 4.42 7.39 17.42
CA LEU A 44 5.17 7.29 18.66
C LEU A 44 5.70 8.66 19.10
N TYR A 45 6.35 9.39 18.18
CA TYR A 45 6.97 10.68 18.49
C TYR A 45 5.96 11.81 18.72
N ASN A 46 4.75 11.67 18.19
CA ASN A 46 3.65 12.60 18.45
C ASN A 46 2.88 12.29 19.76
N SER A 47 3.18 11.15 20.40
CA SER A 47 2.50 10.78 21.65
C SER A 47 2.87 11.71 22.81
N ASP A 48 1.93 11.90 23.76
CA ASP A 48 2.14 12.72 24.95
C ASP A 48 3.32 12.26 25.82
N LEU A 49 3.73 10.99 25.70
CA LEU A 49 4.82 10.40 26.45
C LEU A 49 6.21 10.80 25.90
N VAL A 50 6.31 11.03 24.59
CA VAL A 50 7.58 11.31 23.91
C VAL A 50 7.66 12.78 23.48
N GLY A 51 6.63 13.31 22.84
CA GLY A 51 6.43 14.74 22.56
C GLY A 51 7.52 15.44 21.76
N PHE A 52 8.27 14.72 20.92
CA PHE A 52 9.39 15.30 20.17
C PHE A 52 8.94 16.28 19.08
N PHE A 53 7.78 16.06 18.48
CA PHE A 53 7.19 16.99 17.53
C PHE A 53 5.66 16.88 17.51
N LYS A 54 5.01 17.91 17.00
CA LYS A 54 3.56 17.94 16.84
C LYS A 54 3.23 17.85 15.35
N ILE A 55 2.43 16.87 14.98
CA ILE A 55 1.93 16.71 13.62
C ILE A 55 0.93 17.83 13.31
N GLY A 56 0.92 18.31 12.07
CA GLY A 56 -0.05 19.32 11.61
C GLY A 56 -1.50 18.84 11.74
N ASP A 57 -2.40 19.76 12.01
CA ASP A 57 -3.83 19.50 12.29
C ASP A 57 -4.57 18.74 11.16
N GLN A 58 -4.02 18.71 9.95
CA GLN A 58 -4.62 18.04 8.78
C GLN A 58 -4.58 16.50 8.86
N LEU A 59 -3.65 15.93 9.62
CA LEU A 59 -3.53 14.48 9.84
C LEU A 59 -4.10 14.01 11.16
N MET A 60 -4.61 14.94 11.94
CA MET A 60 -5.15 14.65 13.26
C MET A 60 -6.66 14.83 13.24
N SER A 61 -7.37 13.86 13.81
CA SER A 61 -8.78 14.04 14.15
C SER A 61 -8.96 14.35 15.63
N SER A 62 -9.96 15.16 15.95
CA SER A 62 -10.36 15.38 17.33
C SER A 62 -11.39 14.31 17.74
N SER A 63 -11.26 13.79 18.95
CA SER A 63 -12.30 12.93 19.52
C SER A 63 -13.58 13.73 19.78
N SER A 64 -14.75 13.17 19.46
CA SER A 64 -16.05 13.77 19.79
C SER A 64 -16.29 13.89 21.30
N ILE A 65 -15.63 13.06 22.11
CA ILE A 65 -15.75 13.04 23.58
C ILE A 65 -14.72 13.97 24.22
N MET A 66 -13.52 14.09 23.64
CA MET A 66 -12.44 14.94 24.13
C MET A 66 -11.87 15.78 22.97
N PRO A 67 -12.44 16.95 22.66
CA PRO A 67 -12.03 17.77 21.52
C PRO A 67 -10.55 18.20 21.53
N GLN A 68 -9.92 18.26 22.71
CA GLN A 68 -8.50 18.56 22.88
C GLN A 68 -7.57 17.40 22.54
N LYS A 69 -8.09 16.15 22.47
CA LYS A 69 -7.30 14.98 22.11
C LYS A 69 -7.19 14.89 20.58
N LYS A 70 -5.99 15.04 20.07
CA LYS A 70 -5.65 14.92 18.65
C LYS A 70 -5.01 13.54 18.41
N ASN A 71 -5.61 12.74 17.54
CA ASN A 71 -5.12 11.41 17.17
C ASN A 71 -4.47 11.46 15.79
N PRO A 72 -3.34 10.76 15.57
CA PRO A 72 -2.64 10.70 14.29
C PRO A 72 -3.33 9.70 13.32
N ASP A 73 -4.61 9.90 13.04
CA ASP A 73 -5.46 8.96 12.28
C ASP A 73 -4.90 8.65 10.89
N GLY A 74 -4.25 9.63 10.23
CA GLY A 74 -3.59 9.42 8.96
C GLY A 74 -2.48 8.37 9.03
N ALA A 75 -1.63 8.45 10.06
CA ALA A 75 -0.57 7.48 10.28
C ALA A 75 -1.12 6.09 10.65
N GLU A 76 -2.16 6.04 11.48
CA GLU A 76 -2.84 4.78 11.82
C GLU A 76 -3.47 4.13 10.58
N LEU A 77 -4.06 4.93 9.69
CA LEU A 77 -4.63 4.44 8.43
C LEU A 77 -3.55 3.85 7.51
N ILE A 78 -2.37 4.45 7.41
CA ILE A 78 -1.23 3.91 6.65
C ILE A 78 -0.84 2.52 7.20
N ARG A 79 -0.73 2.36 8.52
CA ARG A 79 -0.45 1.05 9.14
C ARG A 79 -1.49 0.00 8.77
N ALA A 80 -2.78 0.36 8.86
CA ALA A 80 -3.88 -0.54 8.51
C ALA A 80 -3.85 -0.94 7.02
N LYS A 81 -3.58 0.01 6.11
CA LYS A 81 -3.52 -0.24 4.67
C LYS A 81 -2.33 -1.12 4.26
N SER A 82 -1.23 -1.06 4.98
CA SER A 82 -0.08 -1.96 4.78
C SER A 82 -0.48 -3.44 4.90
N SER A 83 -1.34 -3.79 5.86
CA SER A 83 -1.86 -5.15 6.01
C SER A 83 -2.69 -5.61 4.80
N THR A 84 -3.54 -4.72 4.26
CA THR A 84 -4.34 -5.02 3.07
C THR A 84 -3.46 -5.28 1.85
N ILE A 85 -2.42 -4.47 1.65
CA ILE A 85 -1.48 -4.59 0.53
C ILE A 85 -0.73 -5.93 0.60
N SER A 86 -0.21 -6.29 1.77
CA SER A 86 0.49 -7.57 1.99
C SER A 86 -0.46 -8.77 1.85
N GLY A 87 -1.71 -8.62 2.28
CA GLY A 87 -2.75 -9.63 2.08
C GLY A 87 -3.04 -9.89 0.60
N ASN A 88 -3.05 -8.85 -0.24
CA ASN A 88 -3.25 -8.99 -1.69
C ASN A 88 -2.13 -9.80 -2.35
N LEU A 89 -0.87 -9.60 -1.95
CA LEU A 89 0.26 -10.43 -2.40
C LEU A 89 0.05 -11.90 -2.00
N SER A 90 -0.28 -12.16 -0.75
CA SER A 90 -0.55 -13.52 -0.26
C SER A 90 -1.70 -14.17 -1.03
N SER A 91 -2.77 -13.43 -1.30
CA SER A 91 -3.91 -13.91 -2.09
C SER A 91 -3.50 -14.28 -3.50
N MET A 92 -2.67 -13.44 -4.16
CA MET A 92 -2.17 -13.74 -5.52
C MET A 92 -1.31 -15.00 -5.57
N LEU A 93 -0.39 -15.18 -4.62
CA LEU A 93 0.44 -16.39 -4.53
C LEU A 93 -0.41 -17.64 -4.28
N ASN A 94 -1.43 -17.53 -3.44
CA ASN A 94 -2.38 -18.62 -3.19
C ASN A 94 -3.24 -18.95 -4.41
N LEU A 95 -3.61 -17.96 -5.21
CA LEU A 95 -4.32 -18.14 -6.45
C LEU A 95 -3.49 -18.96 -7.45
N LEU A 96 -2.24 -18.62 -7.63
CA LEU A 96 -1.35 -19.21 -8.65
C LEU A 96 -0.90 -20.64 -8.33
N LYS A 97 -0.71 -20.99 -7.06
CA LYS A 97 -0.04 -22.23 -6.61
C LYS A 97 -0.63 -23.54 -7.14
N SER A 98 -1.88 -23.55 -7.58
CA SER A 98 -2.60 -24.78 -7.93
C SER A 98 -3.21 -24.74 -9.33
N LEU A 99 -2.92 -23.70 -10.12
CA LEU A 99 -3.46 -23.58 -11.46
C LEU A 99 -2.66 -24.42 -12.46
N PRO A 100 -3.35 -25.17 -13.35
CA PRO A 100 -2.70 -25.86 -14.45
C PRO A 100 -2.22 -24.89 -15.52
N LEU A 101 -1.42 -25.39 -16.48
CA LEU A 101 -1.04 -24.63 -17.66
C LEU A 101 -2.27 -24.21 -18.47
N THR A 102 -2.13 -23.11 -19.19
CA THR A 102 -3.11 -22.33 -19.92
C THR A 102 -3.93 -21.39 -19.02
N TYR A 103 -4.79 -20.62 -19.65
CA TYR A 103 -5.62 -19.65 -18.95
C TYR A 103 -6.72 -20.34 -18.14
N SER A 104 -6.77 -20.02 -16.84
CA SER A 104 -7.89 -20.36 -15.96
C SER A 104 -8.67 -19.10 -15.59
N LYS A 105 -9.97 -19.21 -15.43
CA LYS A 105 -10.84 -18.06 -15.10
C LYS A 105 -10.52 -17.43 -13.75
N ASP A 106 -9.98 -18.20 -12.84
CA ASP A 106 -9.44 -17.77 -11.54
C ASP A 106 -8.48 -16.57 -11.67
N LEU A 107 -7.70 -16.54 -12.75
CA LEU A 107 -6.76 -15.45 -13.02
C LEU A 107 -7.42 -14.08 -13.19
N GLN A 108 -8.75 -13.99 -13.31
CA GLN A 108 -9.46 -12.71 -13.36
C GLN A 108 -9.41 -11.95 -12.03
N GLU A 109 -9.17 -12.64 -10.91
CA GLU A 109 -9.02 -12.02 -9.60
C GLU A 109 -7.75 -11.14 -9.49
N ASP A 110 -6.77 -11.33 -10.38
CA ASP A 110 -5.55 -10.52 -10.43
C ASP A 110 -5.87 -9.01 -10.51
N LYS A 111 -6.89 -8.63 -11.29
CA LYS A 111 -7.29 -7.24 -11.49
C LYS A 111 -7.80 -6.57 -10.22
N ALA A 112 -8.57 -7.31 -9.42
CA ALA A 112 -9.08 -6.82 -8.14
C ALA A 112 -7.92 -6.56 -7.16
N LEU A 113 -6.99 -7.50 -7.07
CA LEU A 113 -5.82 -7.43 -6.20
C LEU A 113 -4.89 -6.26 -6.59
N VAL A 114 -4.58 -6.13 -7.89
CA VAL A 114 -3.75 -5.03 -8.41
C VAL A 114 -4.41 -3.68 -8.19
N THR A 115 -5.70 -3.56 -8.52
CA THR A 115 -6.45 -2.30 -8.35
C THR A 115 -6.55 -1.88 -6.89
N SER A 116 -6.83 -2.83 -6.00
CA SER A 116 -6.86 -2.60 -4.55
C SER A 116 -5.49 -2.12 -4.05
N THR A 117 -4.43 -2.81 -4.43
CA THR A 117 -3.06 -2.45 -4.02
C THR A 117 -2.67 -1.07 -4.52
N SER A 118 -2.88 -0.78 -5.82
CA SER A 118 -2.56 0.52 -6.41
C SER A 118 -3.29 1.66 -5.70
N LYS A 119 -4.58 1.52 -5.44
CA LYS A 119 -5.38 2.53 -4.71
C LYS A 119 -4.87 2.74 -3.28
N ASN A 120 -4.54 1.67 -2.57
CA ASN A 120 -4.07 1.77 -1.19
C ASN A 120 -2.66 2.37 -1.10
N ILE A 121 -1.73 2.02 -2.00
CA ILE A 121 -0.41 2.66 -2.06
C ILE A 121 -0.56 4.16 -2.36
N HIS A 122 -1.37 4.51 -3.36
CA HIS A 122 -1.61 5.91 -3.70
C HIS A 122 -2.17 6.70 -2.49
N LEU A 123 -3.15 6.14 -1.80
CA LEU A 123 -3.70 6.74 -0.58
C LEU A 123 -2.63 6.96 0.49
N CYS A 124 -1.79 5.96 0.76
CA CYS A 124 -0.72 6.07 1.76
C CYS A 124 0.29 7.18 1.39
N LEU A 125 0.68 7.27 0.11
CA LEU A 125 1.58 8.32 -0.37
C LEU A 125 0.94 9.70 -0.28
N CYS A 126 -0.34 9.84 -0.63
CA CYS A 126 -1.07 11.12 -0.49
C CYS A 126 -1.14 11.56 0.98
N LEU A 127 -1.42 10.65 1.90
CA LEU A 127 -1.48 10.96 3.33
C LEU A 127 -0.12 11.44 3.86
N LEU A 128 0.98 10.81 3.46
CA LEU A 128 2.32 11.24 3.86
C LEU A 128 2.70 12.59 3.23
N TYR A 129 2.42 12.78 1.94
CA TYR A 129 2.71 14.03 1.26
C TYR A 129 1.96 15.23 1.86
N THR A 130 0.70 15.04 2.24
CA THR A 130 -0.07 16.11 2.89
C THR A 130 0.44 16.42 4.29
N SER A 131 1.09 15.48 4.99
CA SER A 131 1.73 15.77 6.27
C SER A 131 2.98 16.62 6.13
N ASP A 132 3.80 16.33 5.12
CA ASP A 132 5.05 17.05 4.84
C ASP A 132 4.78 18.51 4.39
N ALA A 133 3.85 18.69 3.48
CA ALA A 133 3.48 20.04 2.99
C ALA A 133 2.92 20.98 4.10
N ALA A 134 2.39 20.44 5.19
CA ALA A 134 1.91 21.24 6.31
C ALA A 134 3.05 21.81 7.17
N ASP A 135 4.23 21.20 7.19
CA ASP A 135 5.39 21.66 7.93
C ASP A 135 6.15 22.78 7.18
N GLU A 136 6.20 22.73 5.85
CA GLU A 136 6.84 23.77 5.02
C GLU A 136 6.14 25.13 5.08
N LEU A 137 4.83 25.16 5.35
CA LEU A 137 4.05 26.39 5.46
C LEU A 137 4.20 27.10 6.83
N ARG A 138 4.92 26.50 7.79
CA ARG A 138 5.12 27.03 9.15
C ARG A 138 6.56 27.55 9.41
N SER A 139 7.46 27.38 8.46
CA SER A 139 8.81 27.95 8.47
C SER A 139 8.87 29.31 7.77
#